data_5c862904552cc2e368e8b95e6a2b0c91
#
_entry.id   5c862904552cc2e368e8b95e6a2b0c91
#
_cell.length_a   1.000
_cell.length_b   1.000
_cell.length_c   1.000
_cell.angle_alpha   90.00
_cell.angle_beta   90.00
_cell.angle_gamma   90.00
#
_symmetry.space_group_name_H-M   'P 1'
#
loop_
_entity.id
_entity.type
_entity.pdbx_description
1 polymer ?
#
loop_
_entity_poly.entity_id
_entity_poly.type
_entity_poly.pdbx_seq_one_letter_code
_entity_poly.pdbx_strand_id
1 'polypeptide(L)'
;MCDHLSRRGYRILAASHEGTDVAKYFNSIGVHALVLKYRIPSDENQPDKKYAPLQDAQRAIQLVRENAKQWHVNADKVGIMGFSAGGHLASSLAVHYGDAKIKENSKISLRPDFQILGYPVISFSKFSHVGSRRNLLGKDSTESMMNYFSSELYVNSNSPIAFLVHAKDDKVVPIENSLMYVDALKSNGVEAELYIYETGGHGFGMVNKTSTENWMDALKSWMQKNKIIE
;
A
#
# COMPACT_ATOMS: atom_id res chain seq x y z
N MET A 1 -22.44 -19.25 4.16
CA MET A 1 -21.37 -19.01 5.16
C MET A 1 -20.15 -18.34 4.46
N CYS A 2 -20.34 -17.15 3.86
CA CYS A 2 -19.32 -16.43 3.07
C CYS A 2 -19.24 -14.93 3.42
N ASP A 3 -19.60 -14.54 4.65
CA ASP A 3 -19.78 -13.11 5.00
C ASP A 3 -18.61 -12.49 5.76
N HIS A 4 -17.54 -13.23 6.00
CA HIS A 4 -16.43 -12.74 6.82
C HIS A 4 -15.29 -12.04 6.03
N LEU A 5 -15.18 -12.28 4.72
CA LEU A 5 -14.08 -11.71 3.92
C LEU A 5 -14.37 -10.31 3.37
N SER A 6 -15.64 -9.93 3.23
CA SER A 6 -16.03 -8.61 2.73
C SER A 6 -15.91 -7.47 3.76
N ARG A 7 -15.56 -7.78 5.01
CA ARG A 7 -15.61 -6.82 6.12
C ARG A 7 -14.29 -6.10 6.42
N ARG A 8 -13.16 -6.46 5.78
CA ARG A 8 -11.84 -5.88 6.13
C ARG A 8 -11.56 -4.53 5.47
N GLY A 9 -11.89 -4.33 4.20
CA GLY A 9 -11.58 -3.13 3.41
C GLY A 9 -11.89 -1.80 4.10
N TYR A 10 -10.92 -1.16 4.73
CA TYR A 10 -11.05 0.09 5.50
C TYR A 10 -12.02 0.03 6.72
N ARG A 11 -12.37 -1.15 7.22
CA ARG A 11 -13.23 -1.29 8.43
C ARG A 11 -12.47 -1.76 9.66
N ILE A 12 -11.37 -2.44 9.47
CA ILE A 12 -10.48 -2.90 10.55
C ILE A 12 -9.03 -2.85 10.10
N LEU A 13 -8.12 -2.82 11.07
CA LEU A 13 -6.69 -2.95 10.84
C LEU A 13 -6.25 -4.39 11.15
N ALA A 14 -5.64 -5.06 10.18
CA ALA A 14 -5.02 -6.38 10.37
C ALA A 14 -3.64 -6.23 11.02
N ALA A 15 -3.62 -5.71 12.25
CA ALA A 15 -2.40 -5.22 12.90
C ALA A 15 -1.39 -6.32 13.29
N SER A 16 -1.79 -7.60 13.31
CA SER A 16 -0.89 -8.72 13.63
C SER A 16 -0.17 -9.24 12.39
N HIS A 17 -0.83 -10.10 11.60
CA HIS A 17 -0.21 -10.84 10.49
C HIS A 17 0.16 -9.97 9.27
N GLU A 18 -0.49 -8.81 9.07
CA GLU A 18 -0.17 -7.81 8.04
C GLU A 18 0.53 -6.56 8.63
N GLY A 19 0.87 -6.57 9.92
CA GLY A 19 1.48 -5.46 10.64
C GLY A 19 2.69 -5.87 11.45
N THR A 20 2.49 -6.24 12.73
CA THR A 20 3.61 -6.49 13.66
C THR A 20 4.48 -7.68 13.26
N ASP A 21 3.94 -8.72 12.63
CA ASP A 21 4.74 -9.87 12.22
C ASP A 21 5.61 -9.50 11.00
N VAL A 22 5.07 -8.70 10.08
CA VAL A 22 5.82 -8.11 8.96
C VAL A 22 6.95 -7.21 9.48
N ALA A 23 6.65 -6.34 10.46
CA ALA A 23 7.65 -5.46 11.06
C ALA A 23 8.79 -6.24 11.72
N LYS A 24 8.50 -7.34 12.42
CA LYS A 24 9.52 -8.23 12.98
C LYS A 24 10.40 -8.86 11.91
N TYR A 25 9.81 -9.28 10.78
CA TYR A 25 10.60 -9.79 9.65
C TYR A 25 11.57 -8.73 9.14
N PHE A 26 11.10 -7.51 8.85
CA PHE A 26 11.98 -6.44 8.39
C PHE A 26 13.09 -6.12 9.40
N ASN A 27 12.78 -6.08 10.70
CA ASN A 27 13.79 -5.90 11.73
C ASN A 27 14.85 -7.01 11.72
N SER A 28 14.45 -8.26 11.42
CA SER A 28 15.38 -9.39 11.35
C SER A 28 16.37 -9.31 10.18
N ILE A 29 16.05 -8.52 9.17
CA ILE A 29 16.92 -8.25 8.00
C ILE A 29 17.55 -6.85 8.03
N GLY A 30 17.57 -6.19 9.20
CA GLY A 30 18.22 -4.89 9.39
C GLY A 30 17.43 -3.68 8.92
N VAL A 31 16.14 -3.81 8.66
CA VAL A 31 15.27 -2.71 8.24
C VAL A 31 14.41 -2.25 9.40
N HIS A 32 14.46 -0.96 9.73
CA HIS A 32 13.52 -0.38 10.69
C HIS A 32 12.09 -0.38 10.11
N ALA A 33 11.13 -0.84 10.89
CA ALA A 33 9.74 -0.89 10.49
C ALA A 33 8.82 -0.26 11.54
N LEU A 34 7.91 0.57 11.07
CA LEU A 34 6.89 1.26 11.86
C LEU A 34 5.51 0.80 11.41
N VAL A 35 4.68 0.34 12.33
CA VAL A 35 3.31 -0.10 12.02
C VAL A 35 2.36 1.08 12.19
N LEU A 36 1.85 1.59 11.07
CA LEU A 36 0.88 2.68 11.06
C LEU A 36 -0.53 2.16 11.37
N LYS A 37 -1.08 2.58 12.50
CA LYS A 37 -2.49 2.44 12.82
C LYS A 37 -3.25 3.66 12.29
N TYR A 38 -3.55 3.68 11.01
CA TYR A 38 -4.26 4.79 10.40
C TYR A 38 -5.72 4.85 10.82
N ARG A 39 -6.32 6.03 10.80
CA ARG A 39 -7.73 6.24 11.12
C ARG A 39 -8.63 5.49 10.16
N ILE A 40 -9.52 4.68 10.71
CA ILE A 40 -10.57 4.03 9.93
C ILE A 40 -11.58 5.10 9.49
N PRO A 41 -11.96 5.14 8.20
CA PRO A 41 -12.93 6.13 7.71
C PRO A 41 -14.26 6.08 8.47
N SER A 42 -14.69 7.21 9.02
CA SER A 42 -15.94 7.33 9.80
C SER A 42 -16.60 8.67 9.53
N ASP A 43 -17.90 8.64 9.22
CA ASP A 43 -18.71 9.84 9.05
C ASP A 43 -19.02 10.54 10.38
N GLU A 44 -18.86 9.85 11.51
CA GLU A 44 -19.22 10.33 12.82
C GLU A 44 -18.19 11.31 13.43
N ASN A 45 -16.91 11.10 13.11
CA ASN A 45 -15.82 11.79 13.82
C ASN A 45 -14.71 12.35 12.92
N GLN A 46 -14.92 12.35 11.61
CA GLN A 46 -13.95 12.88 10.65
C GLN A 46 -14.61 13.87 9.69
N PRO A 47 -14.10 15.12 9.59
CA PRO A 47 -14.66 16.12 8.69
C PRO A 47 -14.69 15.67 7.23
N ASP A 48 -13.67 14.91 6.82
CA ASP A 48 -13.57 14.31 5.49
C ASP A 48 -12.88 12.94 5.57
N LYS A 49 -13.69 11.92 5.84
CA LYS A 49 -13.22 10.56 6.10
C LYS A 49 -12.36 9.95 4.99
N LYS A 50 -12.59 10.35 3.72
CA LYS A 50 -11.89 9.78 2.57
C LYS A 50 -10.40 10.10 2.56
N TYR A 51 -10.01 11.24 3.12
CA TYR A 51 -8.61 11.63 3.21
C TYR A 51 -7.93 11.25 4.53
N ALA A 52 -8.67 10.86 5.56
CA ALA A 52 -8.10 10.59 6.87
C ALA A 52 -6.98 9.52 6.85
N PRO A 53 -7.13 8.36 6.16
CA PRO A 53 -6.03 7.41 6.02
C PRO A 53 -4.82 8.01 5.29
N LEU A 54 -5.04 8.74 4.19
CA LEU A 54 -3.97 9.36 3.40
C LEU A 54 -3.22 10.43 4.21
N GLN A 55 -3.94 11.25 4.99
CA GLN A 55 -3.33 12.21 5.92
C GLN A 55 -2.40 11.50 6.91
N ASP A 56 -2.83 10.38 7.48
CA ASP A 56 -2.04 9.62 8.44
C ASP A 56 -0.80 9.01 7.80
N ALA A 57 -0.91 8.50 6.57
CA ALA A 57 0.22 7.97 5.81
C ALA A 57 1.23 9.08 5.43
N GLN A 58 0.75 10.23 4.97
CA GLN A 58 1.59 11.41 4.70
C GLN A 58 2.31 11.88 5.97
N ARG A 59 1.60 11.94 7.10
CA ARG A 59 2.21 12.33 8.39
C ARG A 59 3.23 11.30 8.88
N ALA A 60 2.99 10.02 8.65
CA ALA A 60 3.96 8.97 9.01
C ALA A 60 5.28 9.13 8.24
N ILE A 61 5.25 9.32 6.91
CA ILE A 61 6.47 9.60 6.12
C ILE A 61 7.18 10.86 6.63
N GLN A 62 6.42 11.94 6.87
CA GLN A 62 6.98 13.18 7.38
C GLN A 62 7.66 12.96 8.74
N LEU A 63 7.03 12.25 9.67
CA LEU A 63 7.59 11.96 11.00
C LEU A 63 8.88 11.13 10.92
N VAL A 64 8.92 10.11 10.04
CA VAL A 64 10.13 9.30 9.86
C VAL A 64 11.29 10.16 9.40
N ARG A 65 11.07 11.03 8.41
CA ARG A 65 12.11 11.91 7.88
C ARG A 65 12.52 13.01 8.85
N GLU A 66 11.57 13.59 9.60
CA GLU A 66 11.85 14.56 10.67
C GLU A 66 12.77 13.97 11.74
N ASN A 67 12.61 12.71 12.08
CA ASN A 67 13.34 12.02 13.13
C ASN A 67 14.46 11.09 12.61
N ALA A 68 14.78 11.12 11.33
CA ALA A 68 15.69 10.16 10.71
C ALA A 68 17.05 10.07 11.40
N LYS A 69 17.64 11.23 11.79
CA LYS A 69 18.90 11.29 12.54
C LYS A 69 18.77 10.65 13.92
N GLN A 70 17.69 10.96 14.66
CA GLN A 70 17.45 10.44 16.01
C GLN A 70 17.20 8.93 15.99
N TRP A 71 16.51 8.44 14.96
CA TRP A 71 16.14 7.02 14.84
C TRP A 71 17.19 6.20 14.06
N HIS A 72 18.29 6.83 13.66
CA HIS A 72 19.37 6.20 12.88
C HIS A 72 18.86 5.52 11.60
N VAL A 73 17.92 6.15 10.91
CA VAL A 73 17.40 5.69 9.61
C VAL A 73 17.84 6.60 8.48
N ASN A 74 17.96 6.04 7.28
CA ASN A 74 18.27 6.82 6.09
C ASN A 74 17.02 7.52 5.57
N ALA A 75 17.00 8.86 5.56
CA ALA A 75 15.87 9.66 5.09
C ALA A 75 15.56 9.50 3.59
N ASP A 76 16.54 9.02 2.81
CA ASP A 76 16.41 8.79 1.36
C ASP A 76 16.05 7.32 1.02
N LYS A 77 15.71 6.51 2.03
CA LYS A 77 15.30 5.11 1.89
C LYS A 77 14.06 4.83 2.74
N VAL A 78 13.07 5.70 2.68
CA VAL A 78 11.81 5.57 3.42
C VAL A 78 10.73 5.01 2.49
N GLY A 79 10.36 3.75 2.70
CA GLY A 79 9.33 3.09 1.91
C GLY A 79 7.97 3.01 2.61
N ILE A 80 6.96 2.63 1.84
CA ILE A 80 5.64 2.30 2.36
C ILE A 80 5.25 0.88 1.94
N MET A 81 4.60 0.17 2.86
CA MET A 81 4.09 -1.17 2.59
C MET A 81 2.63 -1.28 3.02
N GLY A 82 1.84 -2.03 2.27
CA GLY A 82 0.46 -2.31 2.64
C GLY A 82 -0.14 -3.50 1.92
N PHE A 83 -1.15 -4.10 2.56
CA PHE A 83 -1.88 -5.25 2.05
C PHE A 83 -3.34 -4.88 1.79
N SER A 84 -3.95 -5.43 0.76
CA SER A 84 -5.38 -5.24 0.46
C SER A 84 -5.78 -3.75 0.46
N ALA A 85 -6.67 -3.31 1.35
CA ALA A 85 -7.01 -1.90 1.53
C ALA A 85 -5.82 -1.05 2.05
N GLY A 86 -4.91 -1.63 2.84
CA GLY A 86 -3.63 -1.00 3.20
C GLY A 86 -2.72 -0.83 2.00
N GLY A 87 -2.77 -1.75 1.03
CA GLY A 87 -2.12 -1.62 -0.28
C GLY A 87 -2.70 -0.46 -1.09
N HIS A 88 -4.02 -0.25 -1.03
CA HIS A 88 -4.65 0.92 -1.62
C HIS A 88 -4.16 2.22 -0.98
N LEU A 89 -4.07 2.27 0.35
CA LEU A 89 -3.51 3.43 1.05
C LEU A 89 -2.05 3.69 0.65
N ALA A 90 -1.25 2.64 0.57
CA ALA A 90 0.15 2.73 0.18
C ALA A 90 0.33 3.25 -1.26
N SER A 91 -0.43 2.70 -2.22
CA SER A 91 -0.41 3.16 -3.61
C SER A 91 -0.98 4.58 -3.76
N SER A 92 -2.03 4.92 -3.00
CA SER A 92 -2.58 6.29 -2.98
C SER A 92 -1.53 7.30 -2.51
N LEU A 93 -0.78 7.01 -1.45
CA LEU A 93 0.33 7.88 -1.03
C LEU A 93 1.42 7.96 -2.11
N ALA A 94 1.75 6.83 -2.74
CA ALA A 94 2.79 6.75 -3.75
C ALA A 94 2.51 7.60 -5.01
N VAL A 95 1.25 7.92 -5.29
CA VAL A 95 0.86 8.75 -6.45
C VAL A 95 0.37 10.15 -6.03
N HIS A 96 -0.09 10.35 -4.80
CA HIS A 96 -0.61 11.63 -4.30
C HIS A 96 0.32 12.32 -3.29
N TYR A 97 1.61 11.97 -3.25
CA TYR A 97 2.58 12.60 -2.35
C TYR A 97 2.74 14.11 -2.59
N GLY A 98 2.50 14.58 -3.81
CA GLY A 98 2.52 16.01 -4.16
C GLY A 98 1.21 16.76 -3.84
N ASP A 99 0.15 16.05 -3.47
CA ASP A 99 -1.13 16.62 -3.05
C ASP A 99 -1.26 16.48 -1.53
N ALA A 100 -0.59 17.35 -0.78
CA ALA A 100 -0.54 17.30 0.67
C ALA A 100 -1.94 17.53 1.30
N LYS A 101 -2.42 16.56 2.07
CA LYS A 101 -3.67 16.64 2.85
C LYS A 101 -3.41 16.98 4.33
N ILE A 102 -2.16 17.20 4.70
CA ILE A 102 -1.70 17.61 6.04
C ILE A 102 -1.05 18.98 5.98
N LYS A 103 -0.78 19.58 7.15
CA LYS A 103 0.07 20.77 7.21
C LYS A 103 1.49 20.38 6.80
N GLU A 104 1.88 20.85 5.66
CA GLU A 104 3.14 20.50 5.04
C GLU A 104 4.32 21.20 5.75
N ASN A 105 5.41 20.45 5.94
CA ASN A 105 6.73 21.03 6.14
C ASN A 105 7.43 20.99 4.76
N SER A 106 7.46 22.09 4.06
CA SER A 106 7.95 22.22 2.67
C SER A 106 9.40 21.74 2.46
N LYS A 107 10.13 21.50 3.55
CA LYS A 107 11.51 20.98 3.50
C LYS A 107 11.57 19.45 3.50
N ILE A 108 10.43 18.77 3.69
CA ILE A 108 10.37 17.32 3.86
C ILE A 108 9.44 16.73 2.80
N SER A 109 9.99 15.91 1.92
CA SER A 109 9.21 15.19 0.91
C SER A 109 8.25 14.19 1.55
N LEU A 110 7.01 14.16 1.08
CA LEU A 110 6.01 13.14 1.45
C LEU A 110 6.07 11.90 0.54
N ARG A 111 6.91 11.93 -0.52
CA ARG A 111 7.05 10.84 -1.47
C ARG A 111 7.80 9.68 -0.81
N PRO A 112 7.23 8.47 -0.76
CA PRO A 112 8.01 7.29 -0.38
C PRO A 112 9.08 7.00 -1.45
N ASP A 113 10.21 6.42 -1.05
CA ASP A 113 11.30 6.10 -2.00
C ASP A 113 11.03 4.79 -2.72
N PHE A 114 10.27 3.89 -2.12
CA PHE A 114 9.79 2.64 -2.69
C PHE A 114 8.45 2.23 -2.08
N GLN A 115 7.75 1.30 -2.74
CA GLN A 115 6.49 0.77 -2.26
C GLN A 115 6.43 -0.75 -2.40
N ILE A 116 5.81 -1.42 -1.40
CA ILE A 116 5.61 -2.86 -1.35
C ILE A 116 4.12 -3.13 -1.16
N LEU A 117 3.49 -3.83 -2.10
CA LEU A 117 2.04 -3.97 -2.15
C LEU A 117 1.63 -5.44 -2.19
N GLY A 118 0.96 -5.91 -1.14
CA GLY A 118 0.41 -7.27 -1.08
C GLY A 118 -1.06 -7.30 -1.53
N TYR A 119 -1.37 -8.03 -2.60
CA TYR A 119 -2.73 -8.17 -3.16
C TYR A 119 -3.58 -6.89 -3.05
N PRO A 120 -3.02 -5.74 -3.54
CA PRO A 120 -3.56 -4.44 -3.26
C PRO A 120 -4.88 -4.20 -3.98
N VAL A 121 -5.80 -3.49 -3.34
CA VAL A 121 -6.80 -2.72 -4.06
C VAL A 121 -6.08 -1.54 -4.73
N ILE A 122 -6.34 -1.29 -5.99
CA ILE A 122 -5.73 -0.20 -6.77
C ILE A 122 -6.80 0.71 -7.35
N SER A 123 -7.74 0.13 -8.10
CA SER A 123 -8.77 0.89 -8.79
C SER A 123 -10.09 0.89 -8.02
N PHE A 124 -10.74 2.04 -7.98
CA PHE A 124 -12.12 2.16 -7.52
C PHE A 124 -13.13 2.23 -8.68
N SER A 125 -12.65 2.20 -9.92
CA SER A 125 -13.48 2.11 -11.13
C SER A 125 -13.47 0.70 -11.73
N LYS A 126 -12.40 0.30 -12.42
CA LYS A 126 -12.27 -1.04 -13.01
C LYS A 126 -11.82 -2.06 -11.94
N PHE A 127 -12.39 -3.26 -11.96
CA PHE A 127 -12.04 -4.34 -11.02
C PHE A 127 -12.10 -3.93 -9.54
N SER A 128 -13.00 -3.00 -9.24
CA SER A 128 -13.11 -2.37 -7.93
C SER A 128 -13.49 -3.37 -6.83
N HIS A 129 -12.75 -3.37 -5.72
CA HIS A 129 -13.25 -3.95 -4.48
C HIS A 129 -14.30 -3.03 -3.87
N VAL A 130 -15.57 -3.29 -4.16
CA VAL A 130 -16.72 -2.45 -3.79
C VAL A 130 -16.77 -2.16 -2.28
N GLY A 131 -16.36 -3.11 -1.44
CA GLY A 131 -16.30 -2.94 0.01
C GLY A 131 -15.35 -1.83 0.43
N SER A 132 -14.11 -1.83 -0.06
CA SER A 132 -13.12 -0.78 0.23
C SER A 132 -13.58 0.58 -0.28
N ARG A 133 -14.11 0.65 -1.51
CA ARG A 133 -14.61 1.89 -2.09
C ARG A 133 -15.73 2.49 -1.24
N ARG A 134 -16.75 1.71 -0.88
CA ARG A 134 -17.88 2.19 -0.06
C ARG A 134 -17.46 2.62 1.33
N ASN A 135 -16.52 1.91 1.95
CA ASN A 135 -16.05 2.27 3.28
C ASN A 135 -15.23 3.57 3.27
N LEU A 136 -14.41 3.79 2.24
CA LEU A 136 -13.61 5.01 2.12
C LEU A 136 -14.45 6.20 1.64
N LEU A 137 -15.20 6.03 0.55
CA LEU A 137 -15.85 7.14 -0.17
C LEU A 137 -17.33 7.33 0.21
N GLY A 138 -17.97 6.32 0.80
CA GLY A 138 -19.41 6.31 0.99
C GLY A 138 -20.16 5.63 -0.16
N LYS A 139 -21.49 5.56 -0.03
CA LYS A 139 -22.37 4.90 -1.02
C LYS A 139 -22.51 5.73 -2.30
N ASP A 140 -22.53 7.04 -2.16
CA ASP A 140 -22.83 8.01 -3.21
C ASP A 140 -21.53 8.63 -3.80
N SER A 141 -20.48 7.80 -3.93
CA SER A 141 -19.21 8.23 -4.49
C SER A 141 -19.36 8.64 -5.97
N THR A 142 -18.93 9.86 -6.29
CA THR A 142 -18.91 10.35 -7.68
C THR A 142 -17.79 9.68 -8.50
N GLU A 143 -17.91 9.71 -9.82
CA GLU A 143 -16.86 9.23 -10.73
C GLU A 143 -15.53 9.95 -10.47
N SER A 144 -15.55 11.25 -10.26
CA SER A 144 -14.35 12.04 -9.94
C SER A 144 -13.67 11.55 -8.65
N MET A 145 -14.44 11.22 -7.60
CA MET A 145 -13.89 10.64 -6.37
C MET A 145 -13.31 9.25 -6.61
N MET A 146 -14.00 8.40 -7.37
CA MET A 146 -13.50 7.08 -7.72
C MET A 146 -12.20 7.18 -8.53
N ASN A 147 -12.14 8.07 -9.50
CA ASN A 147 -10.94 8.30 -10.30
C ASN A 147 -9.78 8.82 -9.43
N TYR A 148 -10.01 9.79 -8.53
CA TYR A 148 -8.97 10.28 -7.64
C TYR A 148 -8.34 9.16 -6.80
N PHE A 149 -9.13 8.21 -6.33
CA PHE A 149 -8.67 7.07 -5.54
C PHE A 149 -8.37 5.81 -6.39
N SER A 150 -8.21 5.95 -7.69
CA SER A 150 -7.73 4.90 -8.61
C SER A 150 -6.26 5.20 -8.94
N SER A 151 -5.36 4.58 -8.17
CA SER A 151 -3.93 4.94 -8.16
C SER A 151 -3.26 4.77 -9.52
N GLU A 152 -3.72 3.83 -10.35
CA GLU A 152 -3.21 3.59 -11.70
C GLU A 152 -3.34 4.80 -12.63
N LEU A 153 -4.31 5.68 -12.37
CA LEU A 153 -4.56 6.88 -13.18
C LEU A 153 -3.61 8.05 -12.87
N TYR A 154 -2.88 8.00 -11.76
CA TYR A 154 -2.00 9.08 -11.29
C TYR A 154 -0.53 8.71 -11.29
N VAL A 155 -0.18 7.53 -11.82
CA VAL A 155 1.20 7.12 -12.02
C VAL A 155 1.89 8.07 -12.99
N ASN A 156 3.12 8.48 -12.66
CA ASN A 156 3.98 9.29 -13.52
C ASN A 156 5.45 8.87 -13.35
N SER A 157 6.36 9.45 -14.11
CA SER A 157 7.79 9.11 -14.09
C SER A 157 8.49 9.34 -12.74
N ASN A 158 7.87 10.10 -11.83
CA ASN A 158 8.39 10.32 -10.47
C ASN A 158 7.73 9.41 -9.43
N SER A 159 6.82 8.52 -9.82
CA SER A 159 6.26 7.53 -8.90
C SER A 159 7.37 6.63 -8.34
N PRO A 160 7.29 6.18 -7.07
CA PRO A 160 8.31 5.31 -6.48
C PRO A 160 8.32 3.93 -7.14
N ILE A 161 9.50 3.31 -7.19
CA ILE A 161 9.64 1.92 -7.62
C ILE A 161 8.78 0.99 -6.76
N ALA A 162 8.34 -0.13 -7.33
CA ALA A 162 7.34 -0.97 -6.69
C ALA A 162 7.66 -2.46 -6.73
N PHE A 163 7.40 -3.15 -5.63
CA PHE A 163 7.27 -4.60 -5.58
C PHE A 163 5.85 -4.98 -5.20
N LEU A 164 5.25 -5.88 -5.98
CA LEU A 164 3.89 -6.36 -5.71
C LEU A 164 3.88 -7.89 -5.56
N VAL A 165 2.93 -8.40 -4.79
CA VAL A 165 2.62 -9.84 -4.74
C VAL A 165 1.11 -10.04 -4.83
N HIS A 166 0.66 -11.02 -5.64
CA HIS A 166 -0.75 -11.34 -5.80
C HIS A 166 -0.94 -12.81 -6.16
N ALA A 167 -2.08 -13.39 -5.81
CA ALA A 167 -2.48 -14.73 -6.27
C ALA A 167 -3.49 -14.62 -7.42
N LYS A 168 -3.35 -15.46 -8.46
CA LYS A 168 -4.27 -15.46 -9.61
C LYS A 168 -5.70 -15.83 -9.26
N ASP A 169 -5.87 -16.66 -8.24
CA ASP A 169 -7.16 -17.15 -7.77
C ASP A 169 -7.83 -16.25 -6.71
N ASP A 170 -7.32 -15.02 -6.50
CA ASP A 170 -7.91 -14.06 -5.59
C ASP A 170 -9.31 -13.62 -6.08
N LYS A 171 -10.35 -14.06 -5.35
CA LYS A 171 -11.76 -13.74 -5.65
C LYS A 171 -12.29 -12.51 -4.91
N VAL A 172 -11.47 -11.89 -4.07
CA VAL A 172 -11.84 -10.72 -3.27
C VAL A 172 -11.33 -9.43 -3.93
N VAL A 173 -10.05 -9.42 -4.26
CA VAL A 173 -9.41 -8.35 -5.05
C VAL A 173 -8.83 -8.99 -6.31
N PRO A 174 -9.44 -8.77 -7.47
CA PRO A 174 -8.94 -9.36 -8.72
C PRO A 174 -7.50 -8.96 -9.01
N ILE A 175 -6.67 -9.91 -9.49
CA ILE A 175 -5.25 -9.69 -9.81
C ILE A 175 -5.04 -8.56 -10.82
N GLU A 176 -6.06 -8.23 -11.61
CA GLU A 176 -6.07 -7.11 -12.55
C GLU A 176 -5.72 -5.77 -11.89
N ASN A 177 -5.99 -5.61 -10.59
CA ASN A 177 -5.54 -4.43 -9.83
C ASN A 177 -4.01 -4.31 -9.88
N SER A 178 -3.30 -5.39 -9.57
CA SER A 178 -1.82 -5.39 -9.61
C SER A 178 -1.29 -5.29 -11.03
N LEU A 179 -1.90 -5.99 -11.99
CA LEU A 179 -1.48 -5.96 -13.39
C LEU A 179 -1.59 -4.55 -13.98
N MET A 180 -2.73 -3.87 -13.79
CA MET A 180 -2.93 -2.49 -14.26
C MET A 180 -1.94 -1.51 -13.64
N TYR A 181 -1.65 -1.65 -12.35
CA TYR A 181 -0.74 -0.74 -11.65
C TYR A 181 0.71 -0.92 -12.12
N VAL A 182 1.15 -2.17 -12.28
CA VAL A 182 2.48 -2.49 -12.83
C VAL A 182 2.62 -2.01 -14.26
N ASP A 183 1.58 -2.18 -15.09
CA ASP A 183 1.57 -1.67 -16.46
C ASP A 183 1.67 -0.14 -16.49
N ALA A 184 0.90 0.55 -15.65
CA ALA A 184 0.98 2.01 -15.53
C ALA A 184 2.38 2.48 -15.09
N LEU A 185 3.00 1.83 -14.09
CA LEU A 185 4.35 2.14 -13.64
C LEU A 185 5.37 1.96 -14.76
N LYS A 186 5.39 0.79 -15.41
CA LYS A 186 6.32 0.47 -16.50
C LYS A 186 6.14 1.39 -17.71
N SER A 187 4.91 1.73 -18.08
CA SER A 187 4.60 2.65 -19.18
C SER A 187 5.09 4.07 -18.90
N ASN A 188 5.29 4.44 -17.63
CA ASN A 188 5.90 5.71 -17.20
C ASN A 188 7.41 5.59 -16.89
N GLY A 189 8.06 4.48 -17.25
CA GLY A 189 9.50 4.27 -17.04
C GLY A 189 9.89 3.97 -15.59
N VAL A 190 8.94 3.62 -14.74
CA VAL A 190 9.18 3.28 -13.33
C VAL A 190 9.38 1.77 -13.18
N GLU A 191 10.45 1.36 -12.47
CA GLU A 191 10.70 -0.05 -12.19
C GLU A 191 9.61 -0.63 -11.30
N ALA A 192 8.99 -1.73 -11.75
CA ALA A 192 7.99 -2.46 -10.99
C ALA A 192 8.13 -3.96 -11.22
N GLU A 193 8.10 -4.72 -10.13
CA GLU A 193 8.12 -6.18 -10.14
C GLU A 193 6.84 -6.73 -9.53
N LEU A 194 6.26 -7.76 -10.16
CA LEU A 194 5.07 -8.46 -9.67
C LEU A 194 5.37 -9.93 -9.49
N TYR A 195 5.34 -10.39 -8.25
CA TYR A 195 5.41 -11.79 -7.89
C TYR A 195 3.99 -12.39 -7.92
N ILE A 196 3.79 -13.42 -8.72
CA ILE A 196 2.47 -14.02 -8.92
C ILE A 196 2.46 -15.44 -8.37
N TYR A 197 1.53 -15.73 -7.47
CA TYR A 197 1.16 -17.09 -7.10
C TYR A 197 0.03 -17.61 -8.01
N GLU A 198 0.09 -18.88 -8.42
CA GLU A 198 -1.02 -19.52 -9.13
C GLU A 198 -2.25 -19.66 -8.22
N THR A 199 -2.02 -20.02 -6.97
CA THR A 199 -3.07 -20.15 -5.94
C THR A 199 -2.64 -19.49 -4.64
N GLY A 200 -3.60 -19.13 -3.78
CA GLY A 200 -3.34 -18.49 -2.48
C GLY A 200 -4.53 -17.70 -1.99
N GLY A 201 -5.43 -17.33 -2.90
CA GLY A 201 -6.58 -16.51 -2.59
C GLY A 201 -6.18 -15.13 -2.05
N HIS A 202 -7.00 -14.57 -1.16
CA HIS A 202 -6.80 -13.25 -0.57
C HIS A 202 -6.34 -13.34 0.87
N GLY A 203 -5.38 -12.49 1.29
CA GLY A 203 -5.05 -12.31 2.70
C GLY A 203 -4.03 -13.31 3.25
N PHE A 204 -3.16 -13.86 2.41
CA PHE A 204 -2.12 -14.81 2.84
C PHE A 204 -0.98 -14.17 3.65
N GLY A 205 -0.87 -12.85 3.69
CA GLY A 205 0.19 -12.14 4.41
C GLY A 205 1.59 -12.51 3.92
N MET A 206 2.50 -12.78 4.85
CA MET A 206 3.88 -13.19 4.52
C MET A 206 3.97 -14.64 4.03
N VAL A 207 2.99 -15.50 4.31
CA VAL A 207 3.07 -16.94 4.05
C VAL A 207 1.87 -17.41 3.25
N ASN A 208 2.12 -17.76 2.00
CA ASN A 208 1.13 -18.47 1.20
C ASN A 208 1.24 -19.99 1.46
N LYS A 209 0.26 -20.56 2.15
CA LYS A 209 0.24 -21.96 2.55
C LYS A 209 0.05 -22.94 1.37
N THR A 210 -0.31 -22.44 0.19
CA THR A 210 -0.52 -23.26 -1.01
C THR A 210 0.71 -23.36 -1.89
N SER A 211 1.80 -22.68 -1.53
CA SER A 211 3.08 -22.69 -2.25
C SER A 211 4.23 -23.05 -1.34
N THR A 212 5.23 -23.73 -1.89
CA THR A 212 6.53 -23.94 -1.24
C THR A 212 7.48 -22.76 -1.42
N GLU A 213 7.21 -21.88 -2.39
CA GLU A 213 7.98 -20.66 -2.61
C GLU A 213 7.52 -19.55 -1.68
N ASN A 214 8.46 -18.72 -1.25
CA ASN A 214 8.18 -17.60 -0.36
C ASN A 214 8.46 -16.27 -1.08
N TRP A 215 7.42 -15.48 -1.31
CA TRP A 215 7.53 -14.16 -1.93
C TRP A 215 8.41 -13.18 -1.14
N MET A 216 8.58 -13.40 0.17
CA MET A 216 9.46 -12.58 1.01
C MET A 216 10.93 -12.72 0.61
N ASP A 217 11.35 -13.88 0.08
CA ASP A 217 12.71 -14.09 -0.43
C ASP A 217 12.92 -13.34 -1.75
N ALA A 218 11.89 -13.34 -2.63
CA ALA A 218 11.90 -12.53 -3.85
C ALA A 218 11.92 -11.02 -3.51
N LEU A 219 11.13 -10.60 -2.54
CA LEU A 219 11.14 -9.22 -2.04
C LEU A 219 12.54 -8.83 -1.51
N LYS A 220 13.16 -9.67 -0.70
CA LYS A 220 14.52 -9.42 -0.17
C LYS A 220 15.52 -9.23 -1.32
N SER A 221 15.48 -10.10 -2.31
CA SER A 221 16.34 -10.03 -3.51
C SER A 221 16.09 -8.74 -4.30
N TRP A 222 14.81 -8.33 -4.46
CA TRP A 222 14.46 -7.09 -5.10
C TRP A 222 14.97 -5.87 -4.32
N MET A 223 14.87 -5.89 -2.98
CA MET A 223 15.39 -4.81 -2.13
C MET A 223 16.93 -4.69 -2.24
N GLN A 224 17.65 -5.80 -2.32
CA GLN A 224 19.10 -5.81 -2.54
C GLN A 224 19.48 -5.27 -3.93
N LYS A 225 18.82 -5.77 -4.98
CA LYS A 225 19.01 -5.29 -6.37
C LYS A 225 18.83 -3.79 -6.47
N ASN A 226 17.84 -3.24 -5.77
CA ASN A 226 17.52 -1.82 -5.77
C ASN A 226 18.29 -1.02 -4.70
N LYS A 227 19.27 -1.64 -4.03
CA LYS A 227 20.13 -1.01 -3.02
C LYS A 227 19.35 -0.40 -1.86
N ILE A 228 18.16 -0.92 -1.57
CA ILE A 228 17.35 -0.52 -0.41
C ILE A 228 18.01 -1.08 0.86
N ILE A 229 18.44 -2.34 0.79
CA ILE A 229 19.25 -3.04 1.81
C ILE A 229 20.57 -3.50 1.21
N GLU A 230 21.51 -3.94 2.10
CA GLU A 230 22.79 -4.56 1.73
C GLU A 230 22.62 -6.01 1.31
#